data_a8b710f8d655b728104ac1b342e5d553
#
_entry.id   a8b710f8d655b728104ac1b342e5d553
#
_cell.length_a   1.000
_cell.length_b   1.000
_cell.length_c   1.000
_cell.angle_alpha   90.00
_cell.angle_beta   90.00
_cell.angle_gamma   90.00
#
_symmetry.space_group_name_H-M   'P 1'
#
loop_
_entity.id
_entity.type
_entity.pdbx_description
1 polymer ?
#
loop_
_entity_poly.entity_id
_entity_poly.type
_entity_poly.pdbx_seq_one_letter_code
_entity_poly.pdbx_strand_id
1 'polypeptide(L)'
;MKRLFVFAVALAGVSAAFWSGATEPAEADFVFREADYFHRWSQGNQHEFTPEGQEDLEKWTDMITVNAYPHVHDGDSLAAAANAVLENYRSSQAKVLRTDSVPRTSDRPAEHLIAAVFGRPELIEAAFARFQLIDGKGYSFVYSHRIYGKKSGDPMSAWLSANGPEVEKALMEWKFSPDSLP
;
A
#
# COMPACT_ATOMS: atom_id res chain seq x y z
N MET A 1 -6.47 22.42 7.35
CA MET A 1 -5.88 22.75 6.03
C MET A 1 -6.00 21.50 5.16
N LYS A 2 -6.86 21.54 4.15
CA LYS A 2 -7.11 20.42 3.23
C LYS A 2 -5.92 20.27 2.30
N ARG A 3 -5.10 19.23 2.47
CA ARG A 3 -4.11 18.87 1.47
C ARG A 3 -4.78 18.01 0.41
N LEU A 4 -5.16 18.67 -0.66
CA LEU A 4 -5.57 18.06 -1.91
C LEU A 4 -4.29 17.48 -2.54
N PHE A 5 -4.24 16.17 -2.78
CA PHE A 5 -3.20 15.57 -3.60
C PHE A 5 -3.41 16.02 -5.04
N VAL A 6 -2.61 16.99 -5.48
CA VAL A 6 -2.57 17.44 -6.87
C VAL A 6 -1.39 16.74 -7.52
N PHE A 7 -1.68 15.84 -8.48
CA PHE A 7 -0.68 15.25 -9.35
C PHE A 7 -0.17 16.31 -10.32
N ALA A 8 1.11 16.63 -10.26
CA ALA A 8 1.77 17.48 -11.24
C ALA A 8 2.24 16.64 -12.42
N VAL A 9 1.62 16.83 -13.58
CA VAL A 9 2.07 16.27 -14.86
C VAL A 9 3.21 17.13 -15.38
N ALA A 10 4.41 16.59 -15.49
CA ALA A 10 5.51 17.19 -16.22
C ALA A 10 5.66 16.49 -17.59
N LEU A 11 5.22 17.18 -18.65
CA LEU A 11 5.55 16.81 -20.04
C LEU A 11 7.00 17.24 -20.32
N ALA A 12 7.88 16.29 -20.56
CA ALA A 12 9.15 16.53 -21.23
C ALA A 12 9.30 15.56 -22.39
N GLY A 13 9.15 16.07 -23.60
CA GLY A 13 9.43 15.30 -24.82
C GLY A 13 10.93 15.15 -25.02
N VAL A 14 11.40 13.93 -25.25
CA VAL A 14 12.75 13.65 -25.73
C VAL A 14 12.68 12.58 -26.82
N SER A 15 13.36 12.90 -27.93
CA SER A 15 13.44 12.15 -29.17
C SER A 15 14.10 10.77 -29.01
N ALA A 16 13.56 9.80 -29.76
CA ALA A 16 14.00 8.42 -29.79
C ALA A 16 15.38 8.26 -30.43
N ALA A 17 16.28 7.60 -29.74
CA ALA A 17 17.40 6.85 -30.35
C ALA A 17 17.14 5.37 -30.05
N PHE A 18 16.88 4.60 -31.10
CA PHE A 18 16.74 3.14 -31.01
C PHE A 18 18.10 2.52 -30.71
N TRP A 19 18.30 2.12 -29.46
CA TRP A 19 19.33 1.17 -29.08
C TRP A 19 18.64 -0.16 -28.72
N SER A 20 18.80 -1.15 -29.63
CA SER A 20 18.47 -2.55 -29.34
C SER A 20 19.57 -3.14 -28.42
N GLY A 21 19.55 -2.76 -27.15
CA GLY A 21 20.17 -3.53 -26.10
C GLY A 21 19.04 -4.36 -25.46
N ALA A 22 19.17 -5.66 -25.41
CA ALA A 22 18.33 -6.48 -24.56
C ALA A 22 18.56 -5.96 -23.12
N THR A 23 17.62 -5.18 -22.62
CA THR A 23 17.56 -4.83 -21.19
C THR A 23 17.30 -6.13 -20.44
N GLU A 24 18.22 -6.50 -19.54
CA GLU A 24 17.91 -7.55 -18.58
C GLU A 24 16.59 -7.18 -17.88
N PRO A 25 15.71 -8.16 -17.62
CA PRO A 25 14.48 -7.88 -16.89
C PRO A 25 14.84 -7.22 -15.56
N ALA A 26 14.18 -6.13 -15.23
CA ALA A 26 14.40 -5.46 -13.95
C ALA A 26 14.16 -6.46 -12.82
N GLU A 27 15.10 -6.54 -11.87
CA GLU A 27 14.91 -7.37 -10.68
C GLU A 27 13.79 -6.77 -9.83
N ALA A 28 12.89 -7.64 -9.33
CA ALA A 28 11.80 -7.20 -8.46
C ALA A 28 12.35 -6.73 -7.11
N ASP A 29 11.80 -5.65 -6.57
CA ASP A 29 12.17 -5.18 -5.24
C ASP A 29 11.74 -6.15 -4.15
N PHE A 30 10.59 -6.81 -4.34
CA PHE A 30 10.09 -7.88 -3.49
C PHE A 30 8.95 -8.68 -4.14
N VAL A 31 8.62 -9.81 -3.52
CA VAL A 31 7.47 -10.64 -3.88
C VAL A 31 6.39 -10.50 -2.82
N PHE A 32 5.14 -10.29 -3.25
CA PHE A 32 3.97 -10.35 -2.38
C PHE A 32 2.84 -11.12 -3.08
N ARG A 33 2.29 -12.15 -2.39
CA ARG A 33 1.24 -13.04 -2.94
C ARG A 33 1.58 -13.58 -4.34
N GLU A 34 2.78 -14.10 -4.50
CA GLU A 34 3.29 -14.70 -5.75
C GLU A 34 3.46 -13.72 -6.91
N ALA A 35 3.31 -12.41 -6.69
CA ALA A 35 3.57 -11.38 -7.69
C ALA A 35 4.83 -10.59 -7.35
N ASP A 36 5.62 -10.33 -8.39
CA ASP A 36 6.79 -9.47 -8.33
C ASP A 36 6.35 -8.00 -8.32
N TYR A 37 6.83 -7.23 -7.34
CA TYR A 37 6.56 -5.81 -7.21
C TYR A 37 7.80 -4.99 -7.52
N PHE A 38 7.59 -3.88 -8.23
CA PHE A 38 8.63 -2.97 -8.70
C PHE A 38 8.37 -1.58 -8.18
N HIS A 39 9.41 -0.90 -7.71
CA HIS A 39 9.33 0.48 -7.28
C HIS A 39 8.89 1.40 -8.42
N ARG A 40 7.92 2.28 -8.14
CA ARG A 40 7.39 3.22 -9.13
C ARG A 40 7.56 4.67 -8.73
N TRP A 41 7.48 4.94 -7.42
CA TRP A 41 7.53 6.32 -6.94
C TRP A 41 7.88 6.40 -5.46
N SER A 42 8.58 7.50 -5.09
CA SER A 42 8.86 7.84 -3.70
C SER A 42 8.73 9.34 -3.46
N GLN A 43 8.21 9.68 -2.30
CA GLN A 43 8.27 11.05 -1.77
C GLN A 43 8.40 11.01 -0.24
N GLY A 44 9.49 11.55 0.28
CA GLY A 44 9.78 11.52 1.72
C GLY A 44 9.93 10.08 2.21
N ASN A 45 9.04 9.69 3.12
CA ASN A 45 9.06 8.36 3.72
C ASN A 45 8.00 7.41 3.11
N GLN A 46 7.42 7.74 1.98
CA GLN A 46 6.44 6.93 1.26
C GLN A 46 7.05 6.39 -0.02
N HIS A 47 6.84 5.10 -0.26
CA HIS A 47 7.29 4.38 -1.44
C HIS A 47 6.13 3.58 -2.02
N GLU A 48 5.95 3.63 -3.33
CA GLU A 48 4.87 2.93 -4.04
C GLU A 48 5.43 1.91 -5.01
N PHE A 49 4.85 0.71 -4.98
CA PHE A 49 5.25 -0.44 -5.77
C PHE A 49 4.03 -1.06 -6.43
N THR A 50 4.15 -1.40 -7.71
CA THR A 50 3.10 -2.11 -8.45
C THR A 50 3.67 -3.35 -9.12
N PRO A 51 2.82 -4.35 -9.44
CA PRO A 51 3.26 -5.49 -10.24
C PRO A 51 3.73 -5.11 -11.63
N GLU A 52 4.39 -6.04 -12.31
CA GLU A 52 4.73 -5.91 -13.73
C GLU A 52 3.47 -5.64 -14.56
N GLY A 53 3.59 -4.76 -15.58
CA GLY A 53 2.48 -4.34 -16.42
C GLY A 53 1.54 -3.30 -15.79
N GLN A 54 1.86 -2.79 -14.59
CA GLN A 54 1.09 -1.77 -13.88
C GLN A 54 1.93 -0.52 -13.56
N GLU A 55 2.72 -0.05 -14.54
CA GLU A 55 3.62 1.10 -14.38
C GLU A 55 2.89 2.45 -14.29
N ASP A 56 1.67 2.51 -14.86
CA ASP A 56 0.85 3.73 -14.84
C ASP A 56 0.17 3.89 -13.47
N LEU A 57 0.72 4.79 -12.65
CA LEU A 57 0.20 5.07 -11.31
C LEU A 57 -1.22 5.68 -11.30
N GLU A 58 -1.77 6.02 -12.46
CA GLU A 58 -3.18 6.44 -12.57
C GLU A 58 -4.12 5.27 -12.87
N LYS A 59 -3.60 4.11 -13.33
CA LYS A 59 -4.40 2.98 -13.86
C LYS A 59 -4.02 1.61 -13.30
N TRP A 60 -3.34 1.56 -12.18
CA TRP A 60 -3.00 0.29 -11.52
C TRP A 60 -4.22 -0.39 -10.88
N THR A 61 -4.18 -1.70 -10.79
CA THR A 61 -5.16 -2.51 -10.04
C THR A 61 -4.65 -2.95 -8.68
N ASP A 62 -3.36 -3.21 -8.56
CA ASP A 62 -2.73 -3.66 -7.33
C ASP A 62 -1.52 -2.78 -7.01
N MET A 63 -1.42 -2.37 -5.75
CA MET A 63 -0.32 -1.52 -5.27
C MET A 63 0.04 -1.90 -3.84
N ILE A 64 1.33 -1.86 -3.54
CA ILE A 64 1.82 -1.80 -2.17
C ILE A 64 2.45 -0.43 -1.93
N THR A 65 1.95 0.25 -0.89
CA THR A 65 2.55 1.47 -0.39
C THR A 65 3.25 1.16 0.93
N VAL A 66 4.53 1.46 1.02
CA VAL A 66 5.33 1.39 2.25
C VAL A 66 5.51 2.80 2.79
N ASN A 67 5.12 3.02 4.04
CA ASN A 67 5.40 4.28 4.73
C ASN A 67 6.31 3.99 5.94
N ALA A 68 7.42 4.70 6.03
CA ALA A 68 8.27 4.70 7.22
C ALA A 68 7.85 5.85 8.15
N TYR A 69 7.87 5.58 9.46
CA TYR A 69 7.56 6.55 10.51
C TYR A 69 8.79 6.75 11.40
N PRO A 70 9.70 7.70 11.05
CA PRO A 70 10.98 7.88 11.76
C PRO A 70 10.86 8.24 13.24
N HIS A 71 9.68 8.69 13.67
CA HIS A 71 9.42 9.09 15.07
C HIS A 71 8.61 8.05 15.85
N VAL A 72 8.36 6.87 15.26
CA VAL A 72 7.62 5.76 15.89
C VAL A 72 8.61 4.68 16.28
N HIS A 73 8.82 4.48 17.59
CA HIS A 73 9.88 3.60 18.10
C HIS A 73 9.36 2.56 19.11
N ASP A 74 8.08 2.62 19.49
CA ASP A 74 7.47 1.72 20.47
C ASP A 74 6.01 1.40 20.11
N GLY A 75 5.40 0.48 20.87
CA GLY A 75 4.03 0.03 20.62
C GLY A 75 2.98 1.11 20.79
N ASP A 76 3.18 2.06 21.73
CA ASP A 76 2.19 3.11 21.99
C ASP A 76 2.20 4.15 20.85
N SER A 77 3.39 4.56 20.40
CA SER A 77 3.54 5.44 19.25
C SER A 77 3.10 4.78 17.93
N LEU A 78 3.29 3.45 17.78
CA LEU A 78 2.76 2.69 16.65
C LEU A 78 1.22 2.66 16.65
N ALA A 79 0.61 2.40 17.80
CA ALA A 79 -0.85 2.44 17.95
C ALA A 79 -1.41 3.84 17.67
N ALA A 80 -0.72 4.89 18.11
CA ALA A 80 -1.10 6.27 17.79
C ALA A 80 -1.04 6.55 16.29
N ALA A 81 0.01 6.07 15.58
CA ALA A 81 0.12 6.19 14.13
C ALA A 81 -1.00 5.44 13.40
N ALA A 82 -1.30 4.20 13.80
CA ALA A 82 -2.41 3.42 13.24
C ALA A 82 -3.76 4.11 13.45
N ASN A 83 -4.02 4.65 14.65
CA ASN A 83 -5.24 5.40 14.94
C ASN A 83 -5.35 6.69 14.10
N ALA A 84 -4.24 7.41 13.88
CA ALA A 84 -4.23 8.60 13.03
C ALA A 84 -4.59 8.25 11.56
N VAL A 85 -4.10 7.13 11.04
CA VAL A 85 -4.47 6.64 9.70
C VAL A 85 -5.94 6.22 9.67
N LEU A 86 -6.45 5.54 10.70
CA LEU A 86 -7.87 5.16 10.81
C LEU A 86 -8.78 6.40 10.79
N GLU A 87 -8.45 7.44 11.52
CA GLU A 87 -9.21 8.71 11.51
C GLU A 87 -9.13 9.42 10.15
N ASN A 88 -7.97 9.36 9.47
CA ASN A 88 -7.83 9.88 8.11
C ASN A 88 -8.72 9.11 7.12
N TYR A 89 -8.79 7.78 7.23
CA TYR A 89 -9.69 6.96 6.41
C TYR A 89 -11.16 7.32 6.64
N ARG A 90 -11.58 7.47 7.90
CA ARG A 90 -12.94 7.90 8.27
C ARG A 90 -13.27 9.30 7.74
N SER A 91 -12.37 10.25 7.91
CA SER A 91 -12.55 11.63 7.42
C SER A 91 -12.59 11.71 5.89
N SER A 92 -11.96 10.76 5.20
CA SER A 92 -12.01 10.57 3.76
C SER A 92 -13.24 9.79 3.28
N GLN A 93 -14.21 9.53 4.19
CA GLN A 93 -15.45 8.80 3.93
C GLN A 93 -15.23 7.33 3.53
N ALA A 94 -14.10 6.75 3.91
CA ALA A 94 -13.90 5.32 3.72
C ALA A 94 -14.85 4.50 4.62
N LYS A 95 -15.35 3.40 4.06
CA LYS A 95 -16.05 2.38 4.86
C LYS A 95 -14.98 1.49 5.50
N VAL A 96 -14.77 1.64 6.80
CA VAL A 96 -13.91 0.72 7.57
C VAL A 96 -14.61 -0.63 7.65
N LEU A 97 -13.96 -1.68 7.16
CA LEU A 97 -14.47 -3.05 7.17
C LEU A 97 -14.07 -3.77 8.45
N ARG A 98 -12.80 -3.60 8.85
CA ARG A 98 -12.22 -4.27 10.01
C ARG A 98 -11.05 -3.47 10.58
N THR A 99 -10.88 -3.54 11.89
CA THR A 99 -9.65 -3.21 12.58
C THR A 99 -9.27 -4.39 13.47
N ASP A 100 -8.00 -4.70 13.55
CA ASP A 100 -7.48 -5.77 14.40
C ASP A 100 -6.14 -5.38 14.99
N SER A 101 -5.75 -6.05 16.09
CA SER A 101 -4.47 -5.86 16.74
C SER A 101 -3.94 -7.19 17.24
N VAL A 102 -2.73 -7.53 16.84
CA VAL A 102 -1.98 -8.63 17.44
C VAL A 102 -1.31 -8.09 18.70
N PRO A 103 -1.63 -8.61 19.90
CA PRO A 103 -1.02 -8.15 21.14
C PRO A 103 0.49 -8.35 21.15
N ARG A 104 1.21 -7.46 21.85
CA ARG A 104 2.64 -7.64 22.11
C ARG A 104 2.88 -8.90 22.95
N THR A 105 4.01 -9.54 22.74
CA THR A 105 4.56 -10.61 23.58
C THR A 105 5.90 -10.14 24.17
N SER A 106 6.60 -11.01 24.92
CA SER A 106 7.93 -10.70 25.46
C SER A 106 8.99 -10.43 24.38
N ASP A 107 8.80 -11.03 23.20
CA ASP A 107 9.75 -11.10 22.09
C ASP A 107 9.26 -10.39 20.82
N ARG A 108 8.01 -9.90 20.80
CA ARG A 108 7.42 -9.24 19.63
C ARG A 108 6.54 -8.05 20.03
N PRO A 109 6.72 -6.88 19.40
CA PRO A 109 5.83 -5.73 19.56
C PRO A 109 4.41 -6.03 19.07
N ALA A 110 3.44 -5.20 19.47
CA ALA A 110 2.10 -5.24 18.90
C ALA A 110 2.13 -4.87 17.41
N GLU A 111 1.19 -5.42 16.65
CA GLU A 111 0.93 -5.05 15.27
C GLU A 111 -0.54 -4.67 15.11
N HIS A 112 -0.86 -3.82 14.14
CA HIS A 112 -2.22 -3.37 13.89
C HIS A 112 -2.59 -3.57 12.43
N LEU A 113 -3.87 -3.88 12.19
CA LEU A 113 -4.46 -4.01 10.85
C LEU A 113 -5.67 -3.09 10.73
N ILE A 114 -5.79 -2.43 9.58
CA ILE A 114 -6.98 -1.67 9.17
C ILE A 114 -7.35 -2.12 7.77
N ALA A 115 -8.59 -2.59 7.59
CA ALA A 115 -9.16 -2.86 6.27
C ALA A 115 -10.28 -1.87 6.00
N ALA A 116 -10.23 -1.19 4.84
CA ALA A 116 -11.20 -0.17 4.47
C ALA A 116 -11.47 -0.15 2.96
N VAL A 117 -12.61 0.43 2.57
CA VAL A 117 -13.00 0.61 1.17
C VAL A 117 -13.29 2.09 0.91
N PHE A 118 -12.70 2.62 -0.15
CA PHE A 118 -12.89 3.98 -0.63
C PHE A 118 -13.74 3.97 -1.90
N GLY A 119 -14.89 4.62 -1.87
CA GLY A 119 -15.71 4.86 -3.06
C GLY A 119 -15.29 6.14 -3.78
N ARG A 120 -15.07 6.05 -5.09
CA ARG A 120 -14.85 7.17 -5.99
C ARG A 120 -15.86 7.09 -7.15
N PRO A 121 -16.14 8.16 -7.89
CA PRO A 121 -17.14 8.14 -8.97
C PRO A 121 -16.86 7.08 -10.05
N GLU A 122 -15.60 6.80 -10.35
CA GLU A 122 -15.19 5.93 -11.45
C GLU A 122 -14.40 4.69 -10.98
N LEU A 123 -14.25 4.47 -9.66
CA LEU A 123 -13.58 3.31 -9.10
C LEU A 123 -13.93 3.07 -7.64
N ILE A 124 -13.73 1.84 -7.18
CA ILE A 124 -13.66 1.50 -5.76
C ILE A 124 -12.28 0.92 -5.46
N GLU A 125 -11.70 1.35 -4.35
CA GLU A 125 -10.42 0.87 -3.84
C GLU A 125 -10.61 0.20 -2.48
N ALA A 126 -10.15 -1.05 -2.35
CA ALA A 126 -9.98 -1.71 -1.06
C ALA A 126 -8.54 -1.51 -0.60
N ALA A 127 -8.35 -1.13 0.66
CA ALA A 127 -7.04 -0.95 1.26
C ALA A 127 -6.92 -1.75 2.55
N PHE A 128 -5.80 -2.47 2.70
CA PHE A 128 -5.43 -3.25 3.87
C PHE A 128 -4.10 -2.72 4.38
N ALA A 129 -4.11 -2.09 5.54
CA ALA A 129 -2.93 -1.45 6.12
C ALA A 129 -2.47 -2.23 7.36
N ARG A 130 -1.26 -2.79 7.33
CA ARG A 130 -0.57 -3.37 8.47
C ARG A 130 0.42 -2.37 9.03
N PHE A 131 0.48 -2.27 10.36
CA PHE A 131 1.46 -1.44 11.09
C PHE A 131 2.32 -2.34 11.96
N GLN A 132 3.63 -2.18 11.88
CA GLN A 132 4.58 -2.94 12.70
C GLN A 132 5.85 -2.14 12.99
N LEU A 133 6.58 -2.56 14.02
CA LEU A 133 7.95 -2.10 14.28
C LEU A 133 8.94 -3.09 13.66
N ILE A 134 9.88 -2.57 12.88
CA ILE A 134 11.04 -3.30 12.36
C ILE A 134 12.28 -2.56 12.85
N ASP A 135 13.17 -3.24 13.56
CA ASP A 135 14.41 -2.69 14.11
C ASP A 135 14.21 -1.37 14.89
N GLY A 136 13.11 -1.31 15.66
CA GLY A 136 12.76 -0.15 16.49
C GLY A 136 12.26 1.06 15.70
N LYS A 137 11.84 0.89 14.45
CA LYS A 137 11.20 1.93 13.62
C LYS A 137 9.81 1.49 13.19
N GLY A 138 8.86 2.42 13.15
CA GLY A 138 7.51 2.16 12.68
C GLY A 138 7.40 2.14 11.16
N TYR A 139 6.63 1.18 10.66
CA TYR A 139 6.27 1.07 9.25
C TYR A 139 4.78 0.78 9.09
N SER A 140 4.20 1.25 8.00
CA SER A 140 2.94 0.70 7.51
C SER A 140 3.11 0.16 6.10
N PHE A 141 2.48 -0.98 5.85
CA PHE A 141 2.38 -1.64 4.56
C PHE A 141 0.92 -1.63 4.16
N VAL A 142 0.62 -0.94 3.08
CA VAL A 142 -0.75 -0.82 2.59
C VAL A 142 -0.85 -1.53 1.26
N TYR A 143 -1.53 -2.68 1.24
CA TYR A 143 -1.95 -3.28 -0.01
C TYR A 143 -3.27 -2.67 -0.44
N SER A 144 -3.33 -2.15 -1.65
CA SER A 144 -4.53 -1.60 -2.26
C SER A 144 -4.91 -2.37 -3.51
N HIS A 145 -6.23 -2.60 -3.69
CA HIS A 145 -6.80 -3.18 -4.91
C HIS A 145 -7.89 -2.26 -5.46
N ARG A 146 -7.84 -1.96 -6.76
CA ARG A 146 -8.80 -1.10 -7.45
C ARG A 146 -9.65 -1.86 -8.45
N ILE A 147 -10.93 -1.55 -8.47
CA ILE A 147 -11.86 -1.96 -9.54
C ILE A 147 -12.45 -0.70 -10.14
N TYR A 148 -12.24 -0.53 -11.43
CA TYR A 148 -12.67 0.64 -12.19
C TYR A 148 -14.07 0.47 -12.76
N GLY A 149 -14.77 1.59 -12.95
CA GLY A 149 -16.08 1.70 -13.56
C GLY A 149 -17.19 2.08 -12.56
N LYS A 150 -18.28 2.63 -13.10
CA LYS A 150 -19.43 3.12 -12.32
C LYS A 150 -20.19 2.03 -11.55
N LYS A 151 -20.04 0.77 -11.95
CA LYS A 151 -20.70 -0.40 -11.33
C LYS A 151 -19.72 -1.31 -10.59
N SER A 152 -18.66 -0.73 -10.03
CA SER A 152 -17.58 -1.46 -9.33
C SER A 152 -17.98 -2.02 -7.95
N GLY A 153 -19.18 -1.69 -7.42
CA GLY A 153 -19.62 -2.10 -6.08
C GLY A 153 -19.74 -3.60 -5.89
N ASP A 154 -20.56 -4.26 -6.73
CA ASP A 154 -20.76 -5.72 -6.67
C ASP A 154 -19.46 -6.48 -7.00
N PRO A 155 -18.69 -6.11 -8.04
CA PRO A 155 -17.37 -6.69 -8.28
C PRO A 155 -16.41 -6.56 -7.10
N MET A 156 -16.34 -5.39 -6.43
CA MET A 156 -15.50 -5.20 -5.25
C MET A 156 -15.99 -6.06 -4.07
N SER A 157 -17.29 -6.17 -3.86
CA SER A 157 -17.85 -7.03 -2.82
C SER A 157 -17.50 -8.51 -3.06
N ALA A 158 -17.61 -8.97 -4.30
CA ALA A 158 -17.24 -10.33 -4.68
C ALA A 158 -15.71 -10.57 -4.51
N TRP A 159 -14.89 -9.61 -4.94
CA TRP A 159 -13.44 -9.68 -4.79
C TRP A 159 -13.03 -9.73 -3.31
N LEU A 160 -13.60 -8.88 -2.46
CA LEU A 160 -13.35 -8.86 -1.00
C LEU A 160 -13.73 -10.19 -0.34
N SER A 161 -14.87 -10.76 -0.74
CA SER A 161 -15.31 -12.05 -0.21
C SER A 161 -14.37 -13.20 -0.58
N ALA A 162 -13.82 -13.16 -1.80
CA ALA A 162 -12.93 -14.21 -2.31
C ALA A 162 -11.47 -14.02 -1.86
N ASN A 163 -10.99 -12.77 -1.72
CA ASN A 163 -9.57 -12.48 -1.54
C ASN A 163 -9.24 -11.81 -0.19
N GLY A 164 -10.20 -11.12 0.42
CA GLY A 164 -9.94 -10.32 1.63
C GLY A 164 -9.20 -11.07 2.74
N PRO A 165 -9.69 -12.24 3.19
CA PRO A 165 -9.03 -13.01 4.24
C PRO A 165 -7.60 -13.44 3.88
N GLU A 166 -7.35 -13.80 2.61
CA GLU A 166 -6.04 -14.21 2.13
C GLU A 166 -5.06 -13.02 2.05
N VAL A 167 -5.57 -11.84 1.64
CA VAL A 167 -4.78 -10.61 1.64
C VAL A 167 -4.39 -10.23 3.07
N GLU A 168 -5.33 -10.22 4.01
CA GLU A 168 -5.05 -9.93 5.42
C GLU A 168 -3.98 -10.87 5.97
N LYS A 169 -4.17 -12.18 5.75
CA LYS A 169 -3.22 -13.20 6.19
C LYS A 169 -1.84 -12.98 5.58
N ALA A 170 -1.77 -12.85 4.26
CA ALA A 170 -0.50 -12.64 3.56
C ALA A 170 0.21 -11.37 4.05
N LEU A 171 -0.54 -10.26 4.25
CA LEU A 171 0.01 -9.02 4.72
C LEU A 171 0.54 -9.14 6.16
N MET A 172 -0.18 -9.83 7.05
CA MET A 172 0.23 -10.02 8.45
C MET A 172 1.41 -10.99 8.61
N GLU A 173 1.58 -11.93 7.67
CA GLU A 173 2.69 -12.89 7.65
C GLU A 173 3.90 -12.40 6.85
N TRP A 174 3.75 -11.34 6.05
CA TRP A 174 4.80 -10.85 5.17
C TRP A 174 6.02 -10.34 5.95
N LYS A 175 7.19 -10.85 5.57
CA LYS A 175 8.47 -10.44 6.14
C LYS A 175 9.15 -9.47 5.18
N PHE A 176 8.95 -8.20 5.44
CA PHE A 176 9.56 -7.12 4.68
C PHE A 176 10.93 -6.78 5.27
N SER A 177 11.92 -6.53 4.39
CA SER A 177 13.20 -5.95 4.77
C SER A 177 13.22 -4.47 4.38
N PRO A 178 13.47 -3.54 5.32
CA PRO A 178 13.64 -2.13 4.99
C PRO A 178 14.80 -1.83 4.04
N ASP A 179 15.76 -2.76 3.92
CA ASP A 179 16.91 -2.64 3.01
C ASP A 179 16.50 -2.74 1.53
N SER A 180 15.28 -3.22 1.25
CA SER A 180 14.69 -3.23 -0.10
C SER A 180 14.05 -1.90 -0.52
N LEU A 181 14.04 -0.89 0.36
CA LEU A 181 13.59 0.46 -0.03
C LEU A 181 14.68 1.20 -0.79
N PRO A 182 14.32 1.91 -1.88
CA PRO A 182 15.25 2.67 -2.70
C PRO A 182 15.78 3.91 -1.98
#